data_8e9bdd5df66fc39a1e9f65436542c001
#
_entry.id   8e9bdd5df66fc39a1e9f65436542c001
#
_cell.length_a   1.000
_cell.length_b   1.000
_cell.length_c   1.000
_cell.angle_alpha   90.00
_cell.angle_beta   90.00
_cell.angle_gamma   90.00
#
_symmetry.space_group_name_H-M   'P 1'
#
loop_
_entity.id
_entity.type
_entity.pdbx_description
1 polymer ?
#
loop_
_entity_poly.entity_id
_entity_poly.type
_entity_poly.pdbx_seq_one_letter_code
_entity_poly.pdbx_strand_id
1 'polypeptide(L)'
;MIGIIGGYGDIGHHVVEALLSQGNETLLIGARKQKDMFYNYKSVKYQYVDLGDESSLEDFAKKCTVIINCSGLNESMTEKLLCKVQKYQCNYIEPQFNKSIKKQNGNTNIIVQGVGSMPGLSGVLPVFLSEKFQEVKGVKLYYIGQGKFTPKSAKDFLDGMFDKDNLSMVRYEQGKVYPNFIKENEILPAFNKRYMLLPYFDREAKEICKFLSLDYAEFYIALENNLTYRVLRTAREKYKKNPRQTIEDLCNASQIDSAKYGQCGFVVSIEGTIQNQEKLVTLILKADNASSLTGLAIASMANILIKERNRPNNSVLSMWQ
;
A
#
# COMPACT_ATOMS: atom_id res chain seq x y z
N MET A 1 17.76 -15.05 -4.37
CA MET A 1 16.84 -15.14 -3.23
C MET A 1 15.99 -13.88 -3.13
N ILE A 2 14.79 -13.96 -2.56
CA ILE A 2 14.00 -12.78 -2.19
C ILE A 2 14.43 -12.34 -0.79
N GLY A 3 14.97 -11.13 -0.68
CA GLY A 3 15.37 -10.54 0.58
C GLY A 3 14.24 -9.68 1.16
N ILE A 4 13.89 -9.85 2.44
CA ILE A 4 12.85 -9.09 3.12
C ILE A 4 13.45 -8.39 4.33
N ILE A 5 13.69 -7.08 4.22
CA ILE A 5 14.10 -6.25 5.36
C ILE A 5 12.86 -5.88 6.17
N GLY A 6 12.89 -6.18 7.47
CA GLY A 6 11.73 -6.01 8.33
C GLY A 6 10.72 -7.17 8.26
N GLY A 7 11.12 -8.35 7.81
CA GLY A 7 10.26 -9.53 7.64
C GLY A 7 9.57 -10.04 8.91
N TYR A 8 9.98 -9.60 10.09
CA TYR A 8 9.32 -9.88 11.37
C TYR A 8 8.37 -8.76 11.84
N GLY A 9 8.22 -7.70 11.03
CA GLY A 9 7.29 -6.61 11.29
C GLY A 9 5.86 -6.93 10.90
N ASP A 10 4.94 -6.00 11.16
CA ASP A 10 3.50 -6.15 10.92
C ASP A 10 3.15 -6.45 9.44
N ILE A 11 3.76 -5.74 8.49
CA ILE A 11 3.60 -6.02 7.05
C ILE A 11 4.52 -7.18 6.63
N GLY A 12 5.77 -7.18 7.12
CA GLY A 12 6.80 -8.10 6.64
C GLY A 12 6.47 -9.57 6.86
N HIS A 13 5.84 -9.93 7.99
CA HIS A 13 5.45 -11.31 8.23
C HIS A 13 4.36 -11.79 7.25
N HIS A 14 3.40 -10.93 6.90
CA HIS A 14 2.41 -11.25 5.88
C HIS A 14 3.01 -11.37 4.47
N VAL A 15 4.08 -10.60 4.17
CA VAL A 15 4.85 -10.77 2.93
C VAL A 15 5.49 -12.15 2.89
N VAL A 16 6.14 -12.58 3.98
CA VAL A 16 6.77 -13.91 4.07
C VAL A 16 5.72 -15.01 3.91
N GLU A 17 4.60 -14.94 4.63
CA GLU A 17 3.50 -15.91 4.54
C GLU A 17 2.93 -15.99 3.11
N ALA A 18 2.67 -14.84 2.49
CA ALA A 18 2.15 -14.79 1.12
C ALA A 18 3.15 -15.37 0.10
N LEU A 19 4.44 -15.07 0.22
CA LEU A 19 5.48 -15.64 -0.64
C LEU A 19 5.59 -17.16 -0.47
N LEU A 20 5.51 -17.66 0.76
CA LEU A 20 5.51 -19.09 1.05
C LEU A 20 4.28 -19.78 0.44
N SER A 21 3.10 -19.21 0.60
CA SER A 21 1.85 -19.74 0.02
C SER A 21 1.84 -19.78 -1.50
N GLN A 22 2.60 -18.88 -2.14
CA GLN A 22 2.79 -18.80 -3.59
C GLN A 22 3.91 -19.69 -4.11
N GLY A 23 4.50 -20.55 -3.26
CA GLY A 23 5.50 -21.56 -3.65
C GLY A 23 6.94 -21.03 -3.78
N ASN A 24 7.27 -19.90 -3.17
CA ASN A 24 8.64 -19.40 -3.19
C ASN A 24 9.55 -20.19 -2.25
N GLU A 25 10.62 -20.75 -2.80
CA GLU A 25 11.45 -21.73 -2.12
C GLU A 25 12.60 -21.13 -1.29
N THR A 26 13.00 -19.86 -1.52
CA THR A 26 14.15 -19.29 -0.81
C THR A 26 13.95 -17.83 -0.47
N LEU A 27 13.61 -17.58 0.78
CA LEU A 27 13.44 -16.26 1.37
C LEU A 27 14.58 -15.96 2.34
N LEU A 28 15.04 -14.71 2.40
CA LEU A 28 16.06 -14.23 3.31
C LEU A 28 15.53 -13.06 4.12
N ILE A 29 15.30 -13.26 5.42
CA ILE A 29 14.87 -12.19 6.32
C ILE A 29 16.07 -11.45 6.85
N GLY A 30 16.14 -10.13 6.53
CA GLY A 30 17.10 -9.21 7.08
C GLY A 30 16.54 -8.51 8.33
N ALA A 31 17.16 -8.71 9.50
CA ALA A 31 16.76 -8.08 10.74
C ALA A 31 17.92 -8.05 11.75
N ARG A 32 17.84 -7.14 12.75
CA ARG A 32 18.84 -7.07 13.83
C ARG A 32 18.80 -8.26 14.77
N LYS A 33 17.68 -8.95 14.88
CA LYS A 33 17.50 -10.15 15.71
C LYS A 33 16.61 -11.14 14.99
N GLN A 34 17.00 -12.43 15.05
CA GLN A 34 16.14 -13.53 14.61
C GLN A 34 14.95 -13.69 15.56
N LYS A 35 13.79 -14.07 15.01
CA LYS A 35 12.61 -14.47 15.80
C LYS A 35 12.17 -15.85 15.36
N ASP A 36 11.54 -16.59 16.25
CA ASP A 36 11.13 -17.99 16.04
C ASP A 36 9.93 -18.15 15.09
N MET A 37 9.32 -17.05 14.68
CA MET A 37 8.09 -17.00 13.87
C MET A 37 8.13 -17.90 12.62
N PHE A 38 9.29 -18.02 11.97
CA PHE A 38 9.46 -18.82 10.74
C PHE A 38 10.46 -19.97 10.92
N TYR A 39 10.77 -20.36 12.14
CA TYR A 39 11.81 -21.36 12.42
C TYR A 39 11.55 -22.71 11.74
N ASN A 40 10.30 -23.11 11.60
CA ASN A 40 9.91 -24.40 11.00
C ASN A 40 9.95 -24.39 9.45
N TYR A 41 10.17 -23.26 8.81
CA TYR A 41 10.22 -23.15 7.35
C TYR A 41 11.65 -23.23 6.85
N LYS A 42 12.08 -24.40 6.35
CA LYS A 42 13.46 -24.61 5.80
C LYS A 42 13.82 -23.64 4.67
N SER A 43 12.82 -23.13 3.95
CA SER A 43 12.97 -22.15 2.88
C SER A 43 13.20 -20.72 3.38
N VAL A 44 12.98 -20.43 4.66
CA VAL A 44 13.19 -19.11 5.25
C VAL A 44 14.50 -19.08 5.99
N LYS A 45 15.43 -18.24 5.52
CA LYS A 45 16.74 -18.03 6.14
C LYS A 45 16.74 -16.66 6.83
N TYR A 46 17.54 -16.55 7.86
CA TYR A 46 17.81 -15.29 8.56
C TYR A 46 19.22 -14.80 8.25
N GLN A 47 19.38 -13.49 8.15
CA GLN A 47 20.65 -12.81 8.15
C GLN A 47 20.59 -11.56 9.02
N TYR A 48 21.63 -11.34 9.82
CA TYR A 48 21.80 -10.09 10.54
C TYR A 48 21.89 -8.93 9.54
N VAL A 49 21.03 -7.92 9.73
CA VAL A 49 21.07 -6.67 8.98
C VAL A 49 20.80 -5.51 9.94
N ASP A 50 21.77 -4.64 10.07
CA ASP A 50 21.61 -3.32 10.68
C ASP A 50 21.70 -2.25 9.59
N LEU A 51 20.68 -1.43 9.50
CA LEU A 51 20.58 -0.39 8.47
C LEU A 51 21.57 0.76 8.68
N GLY A 52 22.18 0.85 9.87
CA GLY A 52 23.31 1.71 10.17
C GLY A 52 24.67 1.13 9.75
N ASP A 53 24.74 -0.19 9.53
CA ASP A 53 25.95 -0.92 9.14
C ASP A 53 25.93 -1.23 7.65
N GLU A 54 26.73 -0.48 6.88
CA GLU A 54 26.82 -0.65 5.43
C GLU A 54 27.35 -2.03 5.00
N SER A 55 28.22 -2.66 5.82
CA SER A 55 28.74 -3.99 5.52
C SER A 55 27.63 -5.04 5.58
N SER A 56 26.79 -4.99 6.61
CA SER A 56 25.67 -5.92 6.76
C SER A 56 24.64 -5.77 5.63
N LEU A 57 24.36 -4.54 5.20
CA LEU A 57 23.52 -4.24 4.04
C LEU A 57 24.11 -4.79 2.74
N GLU A 58 25.41 -4.61 2.55
CA GLU A 58 26.09 -5.08 1.36
C GLU A 58 26.07 -6.61 1.26
N ASP A 59 26.37 -7.30 2.35
CA ASP A 59 26.37 -8.77 2.40
C ASP A 59 24.94 -9.36 2.22
N PHE A 60 23.94 -8.62 2.61
CA PHE A 60 22.55 -8.98 2.35
C PHE A 60 22.20 -8.78 0.87
N ALA A 61 22.50 -7.62 0.31
CA ALA A 61 22.16 -7.30 -1.07
C ALA A 61 22.85 -8.25 -2.08
N LYS A 62 24.09 -8.63 -1.86
CA LYS A 62 24.82 -9.62 -2.70
C LYS A 62 24.06 -10.94 -2.90
N LYS A 63 23.25 -11.35 -1.95
CA LYS A 63 22.52 -12.64 -1.96
C LYS A 63 21.13 -12.53 -2.58
N CYS A 64 20.64 -11.31 -2.81
CA CYS A 64 19.27 -11.07 -3.20
C CYS A 64 19.14 -10.74 -4.69
N THR A 65 18.06 -11.20 -5.29
CA THR A 65 17.65 -10.81 -6.65
C THR A 65 16.53 -9.77 -6.62
N VAL A 66 15.71 -9.85 -5.57
CA VAL A 66 14.66 -8.88 -5.23
C VAL A 66 14.84 -8.52 -3.76
N ILE A 67 14.81 -7.25 -3.43
CA ILE A 67 14.81 -6.75 -2.04
C ILE A 67 13.49 -6.04 -1.78
N ILE A 68 12.80 -6.50 -0.74
CA ILE A 68 11.56 -5.93 -0.24
C ILE A 68 11.85 -5.18 1.05
N ASN A 69 11.51 -3.90 1.10
CA ASN A 69 11.70 -3.08 2.30
C ASN A 69 10.38 -2.88 3.05
N CYS A 70 10.18 -3.62 4.13
CA CYS A 70 9.05 -3.50 5.06
C CYS A 70 9.44 -2.86 6.40
N SER A 71 10.60 -2.21 6.49
CA SER A 71 11.16 -1.73 7.77
C SER A 71 10.77 -0.30 8.14
N GLY A 72 10.08 0.43 7.26
CA GLY A 72 9.66 1.81 7.51
C GLY A 72 10.82 2.78 7.73
N LEU A 73 11.85 2.71 6.91
CA LEU A 73 13.05 3.52 6.98
C LEU A 73 12.78 5.02 6.83
N ASN A 74 13.69 5.83 7.37
CA ASN A 74 13.79 7.24 7.00
C ASN A 74 14.51 7.38 5.65
N GLU A 75 14.47 8.58 5.05
CA GLU A 75 15.04 8.85 3.72
C GLU A 75 16.52 8.48 3.63
N SER A 76 17.34 8.91 4.60
CA SER A 76 18.78 8.64 4.60
C SER A 76 19.12 7.14 4.63
N MET A 77 18.39 6.35 5.40
CA MET A 77 18.58 4.89 5.44
C MET A 77 18.09 4.22 4.16
N THR A 78 17.00 4.70 3.59
CA THR A 78 16.50 4.22 2.29
C THR A 78 17.51 4.49 1.18
N GLU A 79 18.13 5.66 1.15
CA GLU A 79 19.18 5.99 0.18
C GLU A 79 20.38 5.03 0.27
N LYS A 80 20.85 4.74 1.49
CA LYS A 80 21.94 3.75 1.70
C LYS A 80 21.57 2.38 1.17
N LEU A 81 20.36 1.91 1.44
CA LEU A 81 19.87 0.63 0.93
C LEU A 81 19.79 0.65 -0.61
N LEU A 82 19.28 1.72 -1.19
CA LEU A 82 19.18 1.86 -2.65
C LEU A 82 20.55 1.88 -3.35
N CYS A 83 21.57 2.47 -2.73
CA CYS A 83 22.94 2.37 -3.25
C CYS A 83 23.40 0.90 -3.38
N LYS A 84 23.06 0.06 -2.40
CA LYS A 84 23.42 -1.37 -2.47
C LYS A 84 22.52 -2.13 -3.49
N VAL A 85 21.22 -1.81 -3.54
CA VAL A 85 20.27 -2.33 -4.54
C VAL A 85 20.81 -2.08 -5.96
N GLN A 86 21.26 -0.87 -6.23
CA GLN A 86 21.82 -0.49 -7.53
C GLN A 86 23.17 -1.16 -7.81
N LYS A 87 24.07 -1.15 -6.83
CA LYS A 87 25.41 -1.79 -6.96
C LYS A 87 25.30 -3.27 -7.32
N TYR A 88 24.34 -3.97 -6.74
CA TYR A 88 24.14 -5.43 -6.96
C TYR A 88 23.01 -5.76 -7.94
N GLN A 89 22.46 -4.75 -8.61
CA GLN A 89 21.41 -4.90 -9.63
C GLN A 89 20.22 -5.73 -9.12
N CYS A 90 19.84 -5.51 -7.84
CA CYS A 90 18.67 -6.12 -7.26
C CYS A 90 17.42 -5.37 -7.71
N ASN A 91 16.31 -6.05 -7.98
CA ASN A 91 15.02 -5.39 -8.04
C ASN A 91 14.59 -4.97 -6.63
N TYR A 92 13.82 -3.89 -6.52
CA TYR A 92 13.45 -3.33 -5.23
C TYR A 92 11.94 -3.04 -5.15
N ILE A 93 11.35 -3.37 -4.00
CA ILE A 93 9.94 -3.11 -3.72
C ILE A 93 9.81 -2.37 -2.40
N GLU A 94 8.99 -1.31 -2.40
CA GLU A 94 8.63 -0.53 -1.22
C GLU A 94 7.12 -0.27 -1.17
N PRO A 95 6.44 -0.50 -0.02
CA PRO A 95 5.00 -0.26 0.11
C PRO A 95 4.61 1.21 0.05
N GLN A 96 5.54 2.12 0.34
CA GLN A 96 5.31 3.57 0.38
C GLN A 96 5.89 4.27 -0.85
N PHE A 97 5.41 5.49 -1.12
CA PHE A 97 6.06 6.39 -2.04
C PHE A 97 7.16 7.17 -1.32
N ASN A 98 8.38 7.05 -1.81
CA ASN A 98 9.51 7.81 -1.32
C ASN A 98 9.94 8.82 -2.40
N LYS A 99 9.80 10.12 -2.12
CA LYS A 99 10.13 11.21 -3.06
C LYS A 99 11.63 11.30 -3.38
N SER A 100 12.50 10.74 -2.54
CA SER A 100 13.95 10.72 -2.76
C SER A 100 14.39 9.68 -3.80
N ILE A 101 13.55 8.70 -4.12
CA ILE A 101 13.86 7.68 -5.12
C ILE A 101 13.68 8.28 -6.52
N LYS A 102 14.79 8.59 -7.16
CA LYS A 102 14.81 9.12 -8.54
C LYS A 102 15.22 8.03 -9.52
N LYS A 103 14.66 8.08 -10.73
CA LYS A 103 15.10 7.26 -11.85
C LYS A 103 16.56 7.59 -12.15
N GLN A 104 17.43 6.60 -12.13
CA GLN A 104 18.83 6.74 -12.54
C GLN A 104 19.03 6.08 -13.91
N ASN A 105 19.69 6.80 -14.80
CA ASN A 105 20.03 6.27 -16.13
C ASN A 105 21.13 5.21 -16.02
N GLY A 106 20.99 4.11 -16.76
CA GLY A 106 22.03 3.06 -16.86
C GLY A 106 21.82 1.85 -15.94
N ASN A 107 20.83 1.85 -15.05
CA ASN A 107 20.51 0.69 -14.22
C ASN A 107 19.55 -0.27 -14.93
N THR A 108 19.80 -1.58 -14.77
CA THR A 108 18.93 -2.63 -15.34
C THR A 108 17.92 -3.17 -14.33
N ASN A 109 18.05 -2.79 -13.06
CA ASN A 109 17.14 -3.19 -12.01
C ASN A 109 15.84 -2.37 -12.02
N ILE A 110 14.76 -3.00 -11.59
CA ILE A 110 13.43 -2.40 -11.48
C ILE A 110 13.19 -1.99 -10.02
N ILE A 111 12.77 -0.75 -9.82
CA ILE A 111 12.36 -0.21 -8.51
C ILE A 111 10.87 0.08 -8.56
N VAL A 112 10.09 -0.56 -7.69
CA VAL A 112 8.64 -0.37 -7.59
C VAL A 112 8.30 0.19 -6.23
N GLN A 113 7.55 1.29 -6.24
CA GLN A 113 7.10 1.98 -5.03
C GLN A 113 5.57 1.99 -4.96
N GLY A 114 5.04 2.20 -3.76
CA GLY A 114 3.59 2.25 -3.57
C GLY A 114 2.92 0.88 -3.74
N VAL A 115 3.61 -0.19 -3.36
CA VAL A 115 3.12 -1.56 -3.46
C VAL A 115 2.45 -1.94 -2.15
N GLY A 116 1.23 -1.47 -1.95
CA GLY A 116 0.47 -1.74 -0.73
C GLY A 116 -1.02 -1.93 -0.98
N SER A 117 -1.80 -1.83 0.08
CA SER A 117 -3.24 -1.74 -0.06
C SER A 117 -3.66 -0.36 -0.57
N MET A 118 -3.14 0.70 0.07
CA MET A 118 -3.32 2.10 -0.33
C MET A 118 -2.07 2.89 0.12
N PRO A 119 -1.24 3.35 -0.82
CA PRO A 119 -1.30 3.19 -2.28
C PRO A 119 -1.04 1.77 -2.76
N GLY A 120 -1.47 1.45 -3.97
CA GLY A 120 -1.19 0.22 -4.68
C GLY A 120 -2.45 -0.49 -5.18
N LEU A 121 -3.08 -1.35 -4.38
CA LEU A 121 -4.32 -2.03 -4.78
C LEU A 121 -5.46 -1.03 -5.04
N SER A 122 -5.51 0.09 -4.31
CA SER A 122 -6.47 1.18 -4.57
C SER A 122 -6.40 1.69 -5.99
N GLY A 123 -5.27 1.54 -6.61
CA GLY A 123 -5.04 1.92 -7.97
C GLY A 123 -5.21 0.80 -8.97
N VAL A 124 -4.62 -0.35 -8.72
CA VAL A 124 -4.64 -1.49 -9.63
C VAL A 124 -6.07 -2.04 -9.83
N LEU A 125 -6.88 -2.10 -8.77
CA LEU A 125 -8.21 -2.68 -8.85
C LEU A 125 -9.17 -1.95 -9.82
N PRO A 126 -9.24 -0.60 -9.84
CA PRO A 126 -10.02 0.10 -10.87
C PRO A 126 -9.53 -0.18 -12.30
N VAL A 127 -8.20 -0.19 -12.51
CA VAL A 127 -7.62 -0.48 -13.83
C VAL A 127 -7.94 -1.91 -14.25
N PHE A 128 -7.75 -2.88 -13.38
CA PHE A 128 -8.09 -4.28 -13.65
C PHE A 128 -9.58 -4.46 -14.00
N LEU A 129 -10.47 -3.79 -13.23
CA LEU A 129 -11.91 -3.89 -13.51
C LEU A 129 -12.28 -3.20 -14.82
N SER A 130 -11.59 -2.12 -15.20
CA SER A 130 -11.85 -1.34 -16.41
C SER A 130 -11.61 -2.14 -17.69
N GLU A 131 -10.77 -3.18 -17.67
CA GLU A 131 -10.51 -4.05 -18.82
C GLU A 131 -11.76 -4.76 -19.36
N LYS A 132 -12.84 -4.81 -18.56
CA LYS A 132 -14.13 -5.37 -18.98
C LYS A 132 -14.96 -4.40 -19.83
N PHE A 133 -14.60 -3.14 -19.87
CA PHE A 133 -15.38 -2.07 -20.47
C PHE A 133 -14.78 -1.62 -21.81
N GLN A 134 -15.63 -1.27 -22.76
CA GLN A 134 -15.24 -0.59 -23.99
C GLN A 134 -14.96 0.88 -23.72
N GLU A 135 -15.73 1.47 -22.80
CA GLU A 135 -15.60 2.86 -22.34
C GLU A 135 -15.95 2.92 -20.87
N VAL A 136 -15.13 3.62 -20.10
CA VAL A 136 -15.35 3.86 -18.66
C VAL A 136 -15.82 5.31 -18.49
N LYS A 137 -16.97 5.51 -17.88
CA LYS A 137 -17.49 6.85 -17.57
C LYS A 137 -17.12 7.29 -16.17
N GLY A 138 -17.28 6.41 -15.20
CA GLY A 138 -17.09 6.77 -13.82
C GLY A 138 -16.61 5.63 -12.92
N VAL A 139 -15.94 6.02 -11.83
CA VAL A 139 -15.42 5.10 -10.81
C VAL A 139 -15.86 5.56 -9.42
N LYS A 140 -16.34 4.60 -8.61
CA LYS A 140 -16.48 4.78 -7.16
C LYS A 140 -15.65 3.72 -6.45
N LEU A 141 -14.73 4.17 -5.63
CA LEU A 141 -13.86 3.29 -4.85
C LEU A 141 -14.07 3.54 -3.36
N TYR A 142 -14.25 2.45 -2.63
CA TYR A 142 -14.36 2.44 -1.18
C TYR A 142 -13.25 1.55 -0.62
N TYR A 143 -12.35 2.14 0.16
CA TYR A 143 -11.36 1.42 0.93
C TYR A 143 -11.85 1.26 2.36
N ILE A 144 -12.12 0.03 2.77
CA ILE A 144 -12.45 -0.31 4.15
C ILE A 144 -11.14 -0.59 4.86
N GLY A 145 -10.57 0.45 5.46
CA GLY A 145 -9.29 0.40 6.14
C GLY A 145 -9.45 0.12 7.63
N GLN A 146 -9.62 -1.14 8.00
CA GLN A 146 -9.58 -1.53 9.40
C GLN A 146 -8.31 -2.28 9.71
N GLY A 147 -7.65 -1.87 10.78
CA GLY A 147 -6.40 -2.46 11.22
C GLY A 147 -5.79 -1.64 12.33
N LYS A 148 -4.81 -2.22 12.99
CA LYS A 148 -4.06 -1.57 14.04
C LYS A 148 -3.04 -0.61 13.43
N PHE A 149 -3.08 0.65 13.82
CA PHE A 149 -1.99 1.57 13.53
C PHE A 149 -0.78 1.29 14.42
N THR A 150 0.38 1.13 13.79
CA THR A 150 1.66 1.25 14.48
C THR A 150 2.03 2.74 14.61
N PRO A 151 2.94 3.14 15.53
CA PRO A 151 3.37 4.54 15.62
C PRO A 151 3.87 5.11 14.28
N LYS A 152 4.57 4.29 13.49
CA LYS A 152 5.06 4.70 12.15
C LYS A 152 3.90 4.89 11.18
N SER A 153 3.00 3.91 11.04
CA SER A 153 1.88 4.02 10.10
C SER A 153 0.89 5.13 10.50
N ALA A 154 0.69 5.36 11.80
CA ALA A 154 -0.11 6.48 12.28
C ALA A 154 0.52 7.83 11.90
N LYS A 155 1.85 7.96 12.10
CA LYS A 155 2.59 9.15 11.68
C LYS A 155 2.48 9.39 10.19
N ASP A 156 2.72 8.37 9.37
CA ASP A 156 2.68 8.48 7.91
C ASP A 156 1.28 8.88 7.41
N PHE A 157 0.23 8.29 7.99
CA PHE A 157 -1.15 8.66 7.69
C PHE A 157 -1.46 10.11 8.04
N LEU A 158 -1.06 10.55 9.25
CA LEU A 158 -1.28 11.92 9.72
C LEU A 158 -0.46 12.94 8.92
N ASP A 159 0.80 12.64 8.59
CA ASP A 159 1.62 13.47 7.71
C ASP A 159 0.98 13.60 6.31
N GLY A 160 0.43 12.52 5.79
CA GLY A 160 -0.28 12.49 4.51
C GLY A 160 -1.47 13.44 4.45
N MET A 161 -2.12 13.75 5.58
CA MET A 161 -3.20 14.76 5.63
C MET A 161 -2.75 16.18 5.29
N PHE A 162 -1.43 16.44 5.30
CA PHE A 162 -0.82 17.75 4.99
C PHE A 162 -0.08 17.76 3.67
N ASP A 163 -0.03 16.63 2.97
CA ASP A 163 0.54 16.60 1.63
C ASP A 163 -0.38 17.37 0.68
N LYS A 164 0.24 18.20 -0.17
CA LYS A 164 -0.48 19.05 -1.14
C LYS A 164 -1.20 18.23 -2.21
N ASP A 165 -0.71 17.03 -2.47
CA ASP A 165 -1.29 16.12 -3.44
C ASP A 165 -2.46 15.30 -2.87
N ASN A 166 -2.69 15.36 -1.54
CA ASN A 166 -3.77 14.67 -0.86
C ASN A 166 -4.89 15.64 -0.48
N LEU A 167 -5.98 15.58 -1.22
CA LEU A 167 -7.17 16.38 -0.98
C LEU A 167 -8.20 15.57 -0.21
N SER A 168 -8.85 16.18 0.77
CA SER A 168 -9.98 15.60 1.49
C SER A 168 -11.27 16.34 1.15
N MET A 169 -12.40 15.67 1.33
CA MET A 169 -13.75 16.26 1.13
C MET A 169 -13.98 16.76 -0.30
N VAL A 170 -13.49 16.00 -1.30
CA VAL A 170 -13.67 16.32 -2.71
C VAL A 170 -14.09 15.10 -3.53
N ARG A 171 -14.69 15.35 -4.69
CA ARG A 171 -14.89 14.42 -5.79
C ARG A 171 -14.30 14.96 -7.08
N TYR A 172 -14.05 14.09 -8.02
CA TYR A 172 -13.57 14.45 -9.36
C TYR A 172 -14.72 14.50 -10.35
N GLU A 173 -14.70 15.49 -11.23
CA GLU A 173 -15.68 15.65 -12.29
C GLU A 173 -15.05 16.46 -13.44
N GLN A 174 -15.02 15.89 -14.65
CA GLN A 174 -14.56 16.53 -15.89
C GLN A 174 -13.23 17.30 -15.75
N GLY A 175 -12.22 16.64 -15.22
CA GLY A 175 -10.86 17.21 -15.08
C GLY A 175 -10.65 18.09 -13.85
N LYS A 176 -11.65 18.31 -13.03
CA LYS A 176 -11.62 19.20 -11.85
C LYS A 176 -12.06 18.47 -10.59
N VAL A 177 -11.71 19.04 -9.45
CA VAL A 177 -12.20 18.57 -8.14
C VAL A 177 -13.22 19.55 -7.58
N TYR A 178 -14.28 18.99 -7.02
CA TYR A 178 -15.39 19.72 -6.41
C TYR A 178 -15.60 19.28 -4.97
N PRO A 179 -16.22 20.12 -4.12
CA PRO A 179 -16.54 19.72 -2.76
C PRO A 179 -17.38 18.44 -2.71
N ASN A 180 -17.11 17.60 -1.74
CA ASN A 180 -17.88 16.41 -1.40
C ASN A 180 -18.05 16.34 0.13
N PHE A 181 -18.97 15.50 0.61
CA PHE A 181 -19.31 15.43 2.02
C PHE A 181 -19.18 14.01 2.55
N ILE A 182 -18.99 13.90 3.87
CA ILE A 182 -19.07 12.61 4.55
C ILE A 182 -20.47 12.04 4.34
N LYS A 183 -20.53 10.78 3.89
CA LYS A 183 -21.78 10.03 3.84
C LYS A 183 -21.86 9.17 5.11
N GLU A 184 -22.94 9.27 5.83
CA GLU A 184 -23.10 8.61 7.12
C GLU A 184 -23.99 7.38 7.02
N ASN A 185 -23.67 6.36 7.81
CA ASN A 185 -24.46 5.13 7.93
C ASN A 185 -24.66 4.33 6.62
N GLU A 186 -23.70 4.43 5.71
CA GLU A 186 -23.74 3.71 4.44
C GLU A 186 -23.47 2.22 4.63
N ILE A 187 -24.15 1.38 3.87
CA ILE A 187 -23.93 -0.06 3.81
C ILE A 187 -23.24 -0.38 2.50
N LEU A 188 -22.03 -0.97 2.58
CA LEU A 188 -21.28 -1.35 1.40
C LEU A 188 -21.56 -2.81 1.01
N PRO A 189 -21.60 -3.13 -0.30
CA PRO A 189 -21.80 -4.50 -0.77
C PRO A 189 -20.85 -5.50 -0.12
N ALA A 190 -21.39 -6.61 0.34
CA ALA A 190 -20.68 -7.71 1.03
C ALA A 190 -20.02 -7.35 2.38
N PHE A 191 -20.15 -6.11 2.85
CA PHE A 191 -19.74 -5.69 4.19
C PHE A 191 -20.99 -5.37 5.00
N ASN A 192 -21.39 -6.26 5.89
CA ASN A 192 -22.67 -6.19 6.62
C ASN A 192 -22.62 -5.20 7.80
N LYS A 193 -22.05 -4.02 7.60
CA LYS A 193 -21.90 -2.99 8.62
C LYS A 193 -22.20 -1.62 8.04
N ARG A 194 -22.42 -0.66 8.94
CA ARG A 194 -22.61 0.75 8.58
C ARG A 194 -21.30 1.51 8.67
N TYR A 195 -21.02 2.28 7.64
CA TYR A 195 -19.77 3.03 7.50
C TYR A 195 -20.01 4.52 7.40
N MET A 196 -19.02 5.26 7.89
CA MET A 196 -18.81 6.67 7.61
C MET A 196 -17.87 6.73 6.42
N LEU A 197 -18.31 7.29 5.30
CA LEU A 197 -17.53 7.42 4.09
C LEU A 197 -16.85 8.79 4.04
N LEU A 198 -15.54 8.82 4.19
CA LEU A 198 -14.73 10.02 4.16
C LEU A 198 -14.16 10.22 2.75
N PRO A 199 -14.59 11.27 2.02
CA PRO A 199 -14.05 11.53 0.69
C PRO A 199 -12.57 11.88 0.74
N TYR A 200 -11.78 11.29 -0.16
CA TYR A 200 -10.38 11.63 -0.37
C TYR A 200 -10.04 11.66 -1.87
N PHE A 201 -8.95 12.33 -2.22
CA PHE A 201 -8.44 12.36 -3.57
C PHE A 201 -6.93 12.58 -3.50
N ASP A 202 -6.19 11.51 -3.62
CA ASP A 202 -4.73 11.50 -3.54
C ASP A 202 -4.09 11.46 -4.93
N ARG A 203 -2.76 11.33 -4.95
CA ARG A 203 -2.00 11.21 -6.20
C ARG A 203 -2.47 10.01 -7.02
N GLU A 204 -2.72 8.87 -6.39
CA GLU A 204 -3.16 7.67 -7.06
C GLU A 204 -4.54 7.85 -7.69
N ALA A 205 -5.49 8.39 -6.96
CA ALA A 205 -6.82 8.73 -7.48
C ALA A 205 -6.74 9.67 -8.70
N LYS A 206 -5.85 10.66 -8.66
CA LYS A 206 -5.63 11.58 -9.77
C LYS A 206 -5.09 10.86 -11.03
N GLU A 207 -4.13 9.97 -10.84
CA GLU A 207 -3.58 9.20 -11.96
C GLU A 207 -4.62 8.22 -12.55
N ILE A 208 -5.46 7.57 -11.72
CA ILE A 208 -6.60 6.76 -12.18
C ILE A 208 -7.52 7.57 -13.09
N CYS A 209 -7.94 8.73 -12.61
CA CYS A 209 -8.86 9.58 -13.37
C CYS A 209 -8.31 9.94 -14.75
N LYS A 210 -7.02 10.22 -14.84
CA LYS A 210 -6.35 10.53 -16.11
C LYS A 210 -6.19 9.29 -16.98
N PHE A 211 -5.70 8.19 -16.42
CA PHE A 211 -5.43 6.96 -17.16
C PHE A 211 -6.69 6.39 -17.80
N LEU A 212 -7.79 6.40 -17.05
CA LEU A 212 -9.09 5.90 -17.52
C LEU A 212 -9.93 6.99 -18.22
N SER A 213 -9.43 8.24 -18.33
CA SER A 213 -10.15 9.37 -18.94
C SER A 213 -11.57 9.56 -18.39
N LEU A 214 -11.70 9.52 -17.05
CA LEU A 214 -12.99 9.49 -16.39
C LEU A 214 -13.77 10.82 -16.49
N ASP A 215 -15.08 10.72 -16.68
CA ASP A 215 -15.99 11.86 -16.54
C ASP A 215 -16.17 12.25 -15.07
N TYR A 216 -16.27 11.25 -14.18
CA TYR A 216 -16.39 11.46 -12.74
C TYR A 216 -15.74 10.35 -11.92
N ALA A 217 -15.33 10.69 -10.69
CA ALA A 217 -14.89 9.69 -9.73
C ALA A 217 -15.13 10.14 -8.27
N GLU A 218 -15.42 9.16 -7.44
CA GLU A 218 -15.54 9.33 -6.00
C GLU A 218 -14.66 8.27 -5.29
N PHE A 219 -13.79 8.72 -4.41
CA PHE A 219 -12.91 7.87 -3.61
C PHE A 219 -13.21 8.07 -2.13
N TYR A 220 -13.38 6.98 -1.39
CA TYR A 220 -13.77 7.02 0.01
C TYR A 220 -12.90 6.11 0.87
N ILE A 221 -12.51 6.62 2.04
CA ILE A 221 -12.09 5.79 3.16
C ILE A 221 -13.35 5.49 3.98
N ALA A 222 -13.68 4.22 4.11
CA ALA A 222 -14.85 3.76 4.85
C ALA A 222 -14.42 3.28 6.24
N LEU A 223 -14.94 3.94 7.28
CA LEU A 223 -14.67 3.63 8.68
C LEU A 223 -15.98 3.35 9.41
N GLU A 224 -16.00 2.40 10.33
CA GLU A 224 -17.11 2.29 11.28
C GLU A 224 -17.13 3.52 12.18
N ASN A 225 -18.28 3.87 12.73
CA ASN A 225 -18.40 4.95 13.72
C ASN A 225 -17.85 4.48 15.08
N ASN A 226 -16.56 4.31 15.15
CA ASN A 226 -15.80 3.76 16.26
C ASN A 226 -14.80 4.78 16.86
N LEU A 227 -13.94 4.34 17.75
CA LEU A 227 -12.92 5.21 18.38
C LEU A 227 -11.94 5.78 17.35
N THR A 228 -11.48 4.97 16.42
CA THR A 228 -10.55 5.39 15.36
C THR A 228 -11.14 6.53 14.53
N TYR A 229 -12.38 6.39 14.08
CA TYR A 229 -13.09 7.46 13.36
C TYR A 229 -13.18 8.75 14.17
N ARG A 230 -13.52 8.65 15.47
CA ARG A 230 -13.62 9.82 16.36
C ARG A 230 -12.28 10.55 16.51
N VAL A 231 -11.16 9.82 16.60
CA VAL A 231 -9.83 10.41 16.62
C VAL A 231 -9.52 11.07 15.28
N LEU A 232 -9.75 10.38 14.16
CA LEU A 232 -9.43 10.89 12.82
C LEU A 232 -10.24 12.14 12.45
N ARG A 233 -11.47 12.23 12.89
CA ARG A 233 -12.34 13.40 12.65
C ARG A 233 -11.74 14.73 13.17
N THR A 234 -10.94 14.70 14.22
CA THR A 234 -10.28 15.89 14.82
C THR A 234 -8.76 15.86 14.65
N ALA A 235 -8.22 14.83 13.98
CA ALA A 235 -6.79 14.58 13.92
C ALA A 235 -6.02 15.74 13.28
N ARG A 236 -6.55 16.33 12.20
CA ARG A 236 -5.85 17.40 11.49
C ARG A 236 -5.53 18.61 12.36
N GLU A 237 -6.45 19.00 13.24
CA GLU A 237 -6.24 20.12 14.16
C GLU A 237 -5.35 19.72 15.35
N LYS A 238 -5.60 18.53 15.91
CA LYS A 238 -4.84 18.03 17.06
C LYS A 238 -3.39 17.75 16.71
N TYR A 239 -3.13 17.18 15.53
CA TYR A 239 -1.79 16.84 15.08
C TYR A 239 -0.90 18.07 14.90
N LYS A 240 -1.45 19.21 14.43
CA LYS A 240 -0.72 20.48 14.38
C LYS A 240 -0.29 20.98 15.75
N LYS A 241 -1.12 20.73 16.78
CA LYS A 241 -0.86 21.22 18.16
C LYS A 241 0.03 20.27 18.95
N ASN A 242 -0.22 18.97 18.86
CA ASN A 242 0.50 17.93 19.58
C ASN A 242 0.62 16.65 18.75
N PRO A 243 1.63 16.54 17.85
CA PRO A 243 1.80 15.38 16.99
C PRO A 243 1.93 14.07 17.75
N ARG A 244 2.75 14.06 18.80
CA ARG A 244 3.02 12.84 19.58
C ARG A 244 1.75 12.26 20.20
N GLN A 245 0.97 13.07 20.89
CA GLN A 245 -0.26 12.64 21.52
C GLN A 245 -1.28 12.15 20.50
N THR A 246 -1.40 12.83 19.35
CA THR A 246 -2.34 12.40 18.29
C THR A 246 -1.96 11.04 17.69
N ILE A 247 -0.67 10.76 17.55
CA ILE A 247 -0.18 9.44 17.13
C ILE A 247 -0.55 8.38 18.17
N GLU A 248 -0.30 8.65 19.46
CA GLU A 248 -0.63 7.74 20.57
C GLU A 248 -2.14 7.47 20.64
N ASP A 249 -2.97 8.52 20.53
CA ASP A 249 -4.43 8.42 20.53
C ASP A 249 -4.92 7.53 19.36
N LEU A 250 -4.37 7.71 18.17
CA LEU A 250 -4.73 6.93 16.99
C LEU A 250 -4.32 5.46 17.12
N CYS A 251 -3.11 5.20 17.63
CA CYS A 251 -2.65 3.84 17.90
C CYS A 251 -3.55 3.13 18.92
N ASN A 252 -3.87 3.78 20.02
CA ASN A 252 -4.71 3.22 21.07
C ASN A 252 -6.15 2.97 20.59
N ALA A 253 -6.75 3.93 19.90
CA ALA A 253 -8.09 3.79 19.35
C ALA A 253 -8.17 2.61 18.35
N SER A 254 -7.22 2.55 17.42
CA SER A 254 -7.19 1.48 16.41
C SER A 254 -6.91 0.10 17.01
N GLN A 255 -6.13 0.01 18.08
CA GLN A 255 -5.89 -1.25 18.78
C GLN A 255 -7.17 -1.78 19.46
N ILE A 256 -7.95 -0.89 20.08
CA ILE A 256 -9.24 -1.25 20.70
C ILE A 256 -10.25 -1.68 19.64
N ASP A 257 -10.33 -0.92 18.54
CA ASP A 257 -11.29 -1.20 17.48
C ASP A 257 -10.94 -2.47 16.72
N SER A 258 -9.66 -2.72 16.40
CA SER A 258 -9.21 -3.90 15.65
C SER A 258 -9.43 -5.21 16.42
N ALA A 259 -9.49 -5.18 17.75
CA ALA A 259 -9.82 -6.35 18.56
C ALA A 259 -11.31 -6.75 18.44
N LYS A 260 -12.18 -5.82 18.05
CA LYS A 260 -13.64 -6.02 17.96
C LYS A 260 -14.13 -6.17 16.52
N TYR A 261 -13.40 -5.65 15.56
CA TYR A 261 -13.86 -5.47 14.19
C TYR A 261 -12.76 -5.87 13.22
N GLY A 262 -12.99 -6.90 12.44
CA GLY A 262 -11.98 -7.50 11.58
C GLY A 262 -12.44 -7.67 10.14
N GLN A 263 -12.73 -6.59 9.41
CA GLN A 263 -12.88 -6.66 7.96
C GLN A 263 -12.18 -5.48 7.30
N CYS A 264 -11.33 -5.79 6.34
CA CYS A 264 -10.64 -4.85 5.48
C CYS A 264 -10.93 -5.20 4.03
N GLY A 265 -10.85 -4.25 3.12
CA GLY A 265 -10.99 -4.56 1.71
C GLY A 265 -11.32 -3.37 0.85
N PHE A 266 -11.78 -3.69 -0.35
CA PHE A 266 -12.17 -2.72 -1.36
C PHE A 266 -13.53 -3.06 -1.94
N VAL A 267 -14.30 -2.04 -2.24
CA VAL A 267 -15.45 -2.09 -3.15
C VAL A 267 -15.14 -1.11 -4.27
N VAL A 268 -15.03 -1.59 -5.49
CA VAL A 268 -14.78 -0.77 -6.68
C VAL A 268 -15.94 -0.94 -7.63
N SER A 269 -16.66 0.13 -7.92
CA SER A 269 -17.76 0.15 -8.87
C SER A 269 -17.38 1.01 -10.07
N ILE A 270 -17.53 0.46 -11.25
CA ILE A 270 -17.29 1.13 -12.54
C ILE A 270 -18.60 1.19 -13.31
N GLU A 271 -18.92 2.38 -13.79
CA GLU A 271 -19.99 2.63 -14.74
C GLU A 271 -19.38 2.91 -16.11
N GLY A 272 -19.95 2.31 -17.15
CA GLY A 272 -19.48 2.46 -18.51
C GLY A 272 -20.16 1.50 -19.47
N THR A 273 -19.59 1.32 -20.66
CA THR A 273 -20.17 0.55 -21.75
C THR A 273 -19.52 -0.84 -21.86
N ILE A 274 -20.36 -1.90 -21.83
CA ILE A 274 -19.97 -3.28 -22.13
C ILE A 274 -20.94 -3.80 -23.19
N GLN A 275 -20.42 -4.31 -24.31
CA GLN A 275 -21.22 -4.81 -25.44
C GLN A 275 -22.30 -3.80 -25.89
N ASN A 276 -21.90 -2.52 -26.01
CA ASN A 276 -22.74 -1.39 -26.37
C ASN A 276 -23.94 -1.14 -25.44
N GLN A 277 -23.86 -1.60 -24.21
CA GLN A 277 -24.88 -1.34 -23.18
C GLN A 277 -24.24 -0.67 -21.96
N GLU A 278 -24.93 0.31 -21.38
CA GLU A 278 -24.55 0.90 -20.10
C GLU A 278 -24.63 -0.16 -18.99
N LYS A 279 -23.53 -0.33 -18.26
CA LYS A 279 -23.39 -1.30 -17.17
C LYS A 279 -22.73 -0.67 -15.96
N LEU A 280 -23.16 -1.11 -14.80
CA LEU A 280 -22.47 -0.92 -13.54
C LEU A 280 -21.93 -2.26 -13.08
N VAL A 281 -20.60 -2.37 -12.96
CA VAL A 281 -19.96 -3.57 -12.45
C VAL A 281 -19.22 -3.26 -11.16
N THR A 282 -19.38 -4.13 -10.17
CA THR A 282 -18.75 -3.97 -8.86
C THR A 282 -17.79 -5.13 -8.57
N LEU A 283 -16.56 -4.80 -8.24
CA LEU A 283 -15.54 -5.71 -7.73
C LEU A 283 -15.47 -5.56 -6.22
N ILE A 284 -15.40 -6.69 -5.50
CA ILE A 284 -15.27 -6.71 -4.05
C ILE A 284 -14.05 -7.56 -3.69
N LEU A 285 -13.14 -6.98 -2.92
CA LEU A 285 -12.00 -7.66 -2.34
C LEU A 285 -12.09 -7.58 -0.81
N LYS A 286 -12.01 -8.72 -0.13
CA LYS A 286 -12.01 -8.80 1.33
C LYS A 286 -10.73 -9.45 1.86
N ALA A 287 -10.30 -8.99 3.00
CA ALA A 287 -9.19 -9.57 3.76
C ALA A 287 -9.40 -9.37 5.27
N ASP A 288 -8.61 -10.06 6.06
CA ASP A 288 -8.69 -10.00 7.51
C ASP A 288 -8.22 -8.64 8.05
N ASN A 289 -7.17 -8.07 7.44
CA ASN A 289 -6.63 -6.77 7.83
C ASN A 289 -5.84 -6.10 6.69
N ALA A 290 -5.51 -4.81 6.85
CA ALA A 290 -4.80 -4.02 5.85
C ALA A 290 -3.35 -4.50 5.63
N SER A 291 -2.69 -5.02 6.67
CA SER A 291 -1.31 -5.50 6.58
C SER A 291 -1.23 -6.78 5.74
N SER A 292 -2.23 -7.67 5.83
CA SER A 292 -2.31 -8.88 4.99
C SER A 292 -2.56 -8.54 3.52
N LEU A 293 -3.43 -7.56 3.23
CA LEU A 293 -3.62 -7.06 1.85
C LEU A 293 -2.32 -6.47 1.28
N THR A 294 -1.64 -5.66 2.06
CA THR A 294 -0.34 -5.08 1.67
C THR A 294 0.69 -6.18 1.45
N GLY A 295 0.76 -7.17 2.33
CA GLY A 295 1.66 -8.32 2.20
C GLY A 295 1.42 -9.11 0.92
N LEU A 296 0.15 -9.36 0.58
CA LEU A 296 -0.23 -10.06 -0.64
C LEU A 296 0.15 -9.25 -1.90
N ALA A 297 -0.11 -7.95 -1.92
CA ALA A 297 0.26 -7.07 -3.03
C ALA A 297 1.77 -7.09 -3.29
N ILE A 298 2.57 -6.96 -2.22
CA ILE A 298 4.04 -6.99 -2.29
C ILE A 298 4.53 -8.36 -2.78
N ALA A 299 4.00 -9.47 -2.25
CA ALA A 299 4.39 -10.81 -2.67
C ALA A 299 4.06 -11.06 -4.15
N SER A 300 2.89 -10.60 -4.60
CA SER A 300 2.51 -10.71 -6.01
C SER A 300 3.43 -9.92 -6.93
N MET A 301 3.79 -8.68 -6.55
CA MET A 301 4.76 -7.86 -7.28
C MET A 301 6.15 -8.51 -7.31
N ALA A 302 6.61 -9.08 -6.20
CA ALA A 302 7.91 -9.77 -6.15
C ALA A 302 7.95 -10.95 -7.14
N ASN A 303 6.87 -11.71 -7.25
CA ASN A 303 6.77 -12.81 -8.22
C ASN A 303 6.76 -12.32 -9.68
N ILE A 304 6.13 -11.18 -9.95
CA ILE A 304 6.20 -10.54 -11.27
C ILE A 304 7.65 -10.17 -11.59
N LEU A 305 8.35 -9.48 -10.68
CA LEU A 305 9.73 -9.06 -10.89
C LEU A 305 10.72 -10.22 -11.06
N ILE A 306 10.46 -11.37 -10.44
CA ILE A 306 11.26 -12.58 -10.64
C ILE A 306 11.06 -13.13 -12.05
N LYS A 307 9.83 -13.16 -12.55
CA LYS A 307 9.50 -13.64 -13.90
C LYS A 307 10.01 -12.69 -15.00
N GLU A 308 9.93 -11.38 -14.74
CA GLU A 308 10.34 -10.35 -15.70
C GLU A 308 11.87 -10.08 -15.73
N ARG A 309 12.64 -10.71 -14.85
CA ARG A 309 14.10 -10.51 -14.76
C ARG A 309 14.85 -10.73 -16.08
N ASN A 310 14.25 -11.47 -17.01
CA ASN A 310 14.82 -11.77 -18.32
C ASN A 310 14.43 -10.77 -19.41
N ARG A 311 13.68 -9.71 -19.06
CA ARG A 311 13.29 -8.67 -20.01
C ARG A 311 14.09 -7.39 -19.74
N PRO A 312 14.83 -6.86 -20.74
CA PRO A 312 15.59 -5.63 -20.55
C PRO A 312 14.65 -4.41 -20.57
N ASN A 313 14.24 -3.92 -19.45
CA ASN A 313 13.57 -2.63 -19.33
C ASN A 313 13.94 -1.93 -18.03
N ASN A 314 14.67 -0.83 -18.15
CA ASN A 314 15.05 0.07 -17.06
C ASN A 314 13.85 0.94 -16.66
N SER A 315 13.21 0.68 -15.52
CA SER A 315 12.15 1.56 -15.06
C SER A 315 12.03 1.62 -13.54
N VAL A 316 11.92 2.84 -13.03
CA VAL A 316 11.29 3.08 -11.73
C VAL A 316 9.80 3.11 -12.02
N LEU A 317 9.10 2.08 -11.57
CA LEU A 317 7.68 1.94 -11.77
C LEU A 317 6.97 2.29 -10.45
N SER A 318 5.89 3.02 -10.53
CA SER A 318 4.83 2.87 -9.55
C SER A 318 4.06 1.59 -9.90
N MET A 319 3.26 1.05 -9.01
CA MET A 319 2.41 -0.11 -9.29
C MET A 319 1.45 0.10 -10.49
N TRP A 320 1.44 1.30 -11.04
CA TRP A 320 0.63 1.84 -12.14
C TRP A 320 1.30 1.82 -13.51
N GLN A 321 2.61 1.78 -13.56
CA GLN A 321 3.42 1.81 -14.77
C GLN A 321 3.99 0.43 -15.09
#